data_6e13392740d3e55424d749e7b9fa1c08
#
_entry.id   6e13392740d3e55424d749e7b9fa1c08
#
_cell.length_a   1.000
_cell.length_b   1.000
_cell.length_c   1.000
_cell.angle_alpha   90.00
_cell.angle_beta   90.00
_cell.angle_gamma   90.00
#
_symmetry.space_group_name_H-M   'P 1'
#
loop_
_entity.id
_entity.type
_entity.pdbx_description
1 polymer ?
#
loop_
_entity_poly.entity_id
_entity_poly.type
_entity_poly.pdbx_seq_one_letter_code
_entity_poly.pdbx_strand_id
1 'polypeptide(L)'
;MERITFWNNKGGTGKTSLAFQTICQYAHENPSEKILVIDVCPQANLSELLLGGLHQGGSNILLQRQGATPRATIGGYFQLRLPSPYTPPSFTAQDFLTQPYKYNKNIPENIDLLCGDPMLELQANAISTLANNQIPGTNTWIAIIDWIF
;
A
#
# COMPACT_ATOMS: atom_id res chain seq x y z
N MET A 1 -1.87 -17.57 -4.48
CA MET A 1 -2.18 -16.12 -4.50
C MET A 1 -1.77 -15.56 -5.84
N GLU A 2 -2.69 -14.96 -6.57
CA GLU A 2 -2.42 -14.24 -7.82
C GLU A 2 -1.97 -12.81 -7.51
N ARG A 3 -1.05 -12.26 -8.31
CA ARG A 3 -0.50 -10.90 -8.13
C ARG A 3 -0.58 -10.15 -9.45
N ILE A 4 -1.17 -8.96 -9.44
CA ILE A 4 -1.31 -8.07 -10.59
C ILE A 4 -0.66 -6.73 -10.25
N THR A 5 0.15 -6.19 -11.17
CA THR A 5 0.83 -4.91 -10.99
C THR A 5 0.44 -3.92 -12.08
N PHE A 6 0.02 -2.74 -11.68
CA PHE A 6 -0.19 -1.58 -12.56
C PHE A 6 1.01 -0.65 -12.45
N TRP A 7 1.87 -0.65 -13.45
CA TRP A 7 3.06 0.18 -13.45
C TRP A 7 3.22 0.99 -14.74
N ASN A 8 3.57 2.27 -14.60
CA ASN A 8 3.97 3.13 -15.69
C ASN A 8 4.72 4.35 -15.12
N ASN A 9 5.86 4.71 -15.71
CA ASN A 9 6.65 5.86 -15.30
C ASN A 9 6.17 7.19 -15.94
N LYS A 10 5.29 7.13 -16.94
CA LYS A 10 4.70 8.32 -17.58
C LYS A 10 3.45 8.76 -16.83
N GLY A 11 3.41 10.03 -16.41
CA GLY A 11 2.23 10.64 -15.81
C GLY A 11 1.07 10.81 -16.81
N GLY A 12 -0.16 10.90 -16.30
CA GLY A 12 -1.35 11.19 -17.11
C GLY A 12 -1.85 10.06 -18.01
N THR A 13 -1.35 8.84 -17.86
CA THR A 13 -1.72 7.68 -18.71
C THR A 13 -3.00 6.96 -18.27
N GLY A 14 -3.70 7.47 -17.25
CA GLY A 14 -4.91 6.81 -16.73
C GLY A 14 -4.63 5.59 -15.82
N LYS A 15 -3.38 5.34 -15.41
CA LYS A 15 -3.00 4.19 -14.58
C LYS A 15 -3.88 4.06 -13.33
N THR A 16 -4.05 5.12 -12.56
CA THR A 16 -4.85 5.13 -11.32
C THR A 16 -6.31 4.81 -11.58
N SER A 17 -6.89 5.39 -12.62
CA SER A 17 -8.29 5.15 -12.99
C SER A 17 -8.51 3.70 -13.46
N LEU A 18 -7.57 3.18 -14.27
CA LEU A 18 -7.62 1.80 -14.74
C LEU A 18 -7.49 0.83 -13.56
N ALA A 19 -6.52 1.05 -12.66
CA ALA A 19 -6.32 0.23 -11.48
C ALA A 19 -7.57 0.22 -10.60
N PHE A 20 -8.13 1.39 -10.30
CA PHE A 20 -9.35 1.53 -9.50
C PHE A 20 -10.52 0.73 -10.11
N GLN A 21 -10.79 0.92 -11.39
CA GLN A 21 -11.90 0.23 -12.07
C GLN A 21 -11.69 -1.29 -12.11
N THR A 22 -10.47 -1.73 -12.44
CA THR A 22 -10.14 -3.17 -12.47
C THR A 22 -10.30 -3.82 -11.10
N ILE A 23 -9.79 -3.17 -10.04
CA ILE A 23 -9.90 -3.68 -8.66
C ILE A 23 -11.36 -3.79 -8.24
N CYS A 24 -12.15 -2.73 -8.45
CA CYS A 24 -13.56 -2.72 -8.06
C CYS A 24 -14.38 -3.74 -8.85
N GLN A 25 -14.14 -3.86 -10.16
CA GLN A 25 -14.83 -4.84 -11.00
C GLN A 25 -14.48 -6.27 -10.59
N TYR A 26 -13.19 -6.58 -10.43
CA TYR A 26 -12.75 -7.91 -10.00
C TYR A 26 -13.32 -8.28 -8.63
N ALA A 27 -13.30 -7.35 -7.68
CA ALA A 27 -13.84 -7.56 -6.36
C ALA A 27 -15.36 -7.82 -6.37
N HIS A 28 -16.08 -7.13 -7.24
CA HIS A 28 -17.51 -7.33 -7.43
C HIS A 28 -17.84 -8.69 -8.03
N GLU A 29 -17.05 -9.15 -9.01
CA GLU A 29 -17.22 -10.45 -9.67
C GLU A 29 -16.78 -11.63 -8.79
N ASN A 30 -15.90 -11.39 -7.80
CA ASN A 30 -15.32 -12.42 -6.92
C ASN A 30 -15.56 -12.09 -5.43
N PRO A 31 -16.81 -12.03 -4.96
CA PRO A 31 -17.11 -11.54 -3.60
C PRO A 31 -16.60 -12.45 -2.46
N SER A 32 -16.30 -13.72 -2.77
CA SER A 32 -15.73 -14.66 -1.81
C SER A 32 -14.21 -14.55 -1.65
N GLU A 33 -13.54 -13.84 -2.55
CA GLU A 33 -12.09 -13.65 -2.51
C GLU A 33 -11.74 -12.39 -1.71
N LYS A 34 -10.66 -12.45 -0.95
CA LYS A 34 -10.07 -11.27 -0.31
C LYS A 34 -9.02 -10.67 -1.22
N ILE A 35 -9.12 -9.36 -1.43
CA ILE A 35 -8.25 -8.61 -2.32
C ILE A 35 -7.44 -7.62 -1.49
N LEU A 36 -6.12 -7.78 -1.52
CA LEU A 36 -5.20 -6.82 -0.95
C LEU A 36 -4.71 -5.85 -2.03
N VAL A 37 -5.02 -4.58 -1.85
CA VAL A 37 -4.49 -3.49 -2.67
C VAL A 37 -3.33 -2.83 -1.95
N ILE A 38 -2.18 -2.73 -2.62
CA ILE A 38 -1.00 -2.04 -2.10
C ILE A 38 -0.71 -0.85 -3.02
N ASP A 39 -0.87 0.35 -2.50
CA ASP A 39 -0.55 1.58 -3.22
C ASP A 39 0.89 2.00 -2.92
N VAL A 40 1.80 1.68 -3.82
CA VAL A 40 3.22 2.04 -3.71
C VAL A 40 3.55 3.41 -4.31
N CYS A 41 2.53 4.22 -4.60
CA CYS A 41 2.72 5.56 -5.13
C CYS A 41 2.84 6.60 -3.99
N PRO A 42 3.88 7.45 -3.97
CA PRO A 42 4.01 8.51 -2.97
C PRO A 42 2.82 9.48 -2.95
N GLN A 43 2.19 9.71 -4.09
CA GLN A 43 1.02 10.59 -4.21
C GLN A 43 -0.27 9.96 -3.66
N ALA A 44 -0.31 8.62 -3.50
CA ALA A 44 -1.42 7.86 -2.92
C ALA A 44 -2.80 8.12 -3.57
N ASN A 45 -2.84 8.45 -4.85
CA ASN A 45 -4.07 8.78 -5.57
C ASN A 45 -5.07 7.60 -5.63
N LEU A 46 -4.57 6.37 -5.73
CA LEU A 46 -5.43 5.18 -5.71
C LEU A 46 -6.05 4.99 -4.33
N SER A 47 -5.26 5.19 -3.28
CA SER A 47 -5.72 5.13 -1.89
C SER A 47 -6.83 6.16 -1.64
N GLU A 48 -6.62 7.40 -2.07
CA GLU A 48 -7.62 8.45 -1.95
C GLU A 48 -8.94 8.08 -2.63
N LEU A 49 -8.89 7.57 -3.87
CA LEU A 49 -10.07 7.14 -4.61
C LEU A 49 -10.83 6.02 -3.91
N LEU A 50 -10.14 4.98 -3.46
CA LEU A 50 -10.76 3.86 -2.75
C LEU A 50 -11.42 4.31 -1.44
N LEU A 51 -10.84 5.29 -0.75
CA LEU A 51 -11.39 5.84 0.49
C LEU A 51 -12.55 6.83 0.28
N GLY A 52 -12.95 7.11 -0.97
CA GLY A 52 -14.10 7.95 -1.31
C GLY A 52 -13.76 9.22 -2.08
N GLY A 53 -12.49 9.44 -2.41
CA GLY A 53 -12.03 10.61 -3.17
C GLY A 53 -12.29 11.92 -2.44
N LEU A 54 -12.25 13.02 -3.18
CA LEU A 54 -12.48 14.37 -2.65
C LEU A 54 -13.91 14.55 -2.12
N HIS A 55 -14.90 13.95 -2.78
CA HIS A 55 -16.32 14.21 -2.51
C HIS A 55 -16.85 13.50 -1.25
N GLN A 56 -16.26 12.36 -0.86
CA GLN A 56 -16.68 11.58 0.29
C GLN A 56 -15.66 11.57 1.43
N GLY A 57 -14.75 12.55 1.43
CA GLY A 57 -13.77 12.71 2.51
C GLY A 57 -12.59 11.74 2.47
N GLY A 58 -12.36 11.07 1.35
CA GLY A 58 -11.24 10.13 1.18
C GLY A 58 -9.88 10.76 1.48
N SER A 59 -9.66 12.02 1.05
CA SER A 59 -8.45 12.78 1.37
C SER A 59 -8.22 12.94 2.87
N ASN A 60 -9.29 13.22 3.64
CA ASN A 60 -9.20 13.38 5.09
C ASN A 60 -8.86 12.06 5.78
N ILE A 61 -9.47 10.96 5.34
CA ILE A 61 -9.18 9.62 5.86
C ILE A 61 -7.72 9.25 5.56
N LEU A 62 -7.26 9.49 4.33
CA LEU A 62 -5.87 9.25 3.95
C LEU A 62 -4.89 10.05 4.82
N LEU A 63 -5.15 11.34 5.04
CA LEU A 63 -4.33 12.18 5.91
C LEU A 63 -4.30 11.68 7.36
N GLN A 64 -5.42 11.20 7.89
CA GLN A 64 -5.47 10.57 9.21
C GLN A 64 -4.60 9.31 9.28
N ARG A 65 -4.64 8.46 8.25
CA ARG A 65 -3.81 7.26 8.17
C ARG A 65 -2.32 7.59 8.08
N GLN A 66 -1.97 8.59 7.29
CA GLN A 66 -0.60 9.09 7.15
C GLN A 66 -0.09 9.82 8.39
N GLY A 67 -0.95 10.49 9.15
CA GLY A 67 -0.62 11.23 10.38
C GLY A 67 -0.66 10.39 11.66
N ALA A 68 -1.07 9.13 11.60
CA ALA A 68 -1.11 8.24 12.77
C ALA A 68 0.31 7.94 13.31
N THR A 69 0.38 7.49 14.56
CA THR A 69 1.64 7.07 15.19
C THR A 69 1.49 5.66 15.78
N PRO A 70 2.11 4.63 15.19
CA PRO A 70 2.83 4.66 13.89
C PRO A 70 1.90 5.01 12.71
N ARG A 71 2.47 5.51 11.61
CA ARG A 71 1.71 5.78 10.38
C ARG A 71 1.06 4.49 9.89
N ALA A 72 -0.25 4.52 9.67
CA ALA A 72 -1.01 3.34 9.27
C ALA A 72 -1.07 3.21 7.74
N THR A 73 0.09 3.13 7.10
CA THR A 73 0.33 3.14 5.66
C THR A 73 1.50 2.23 5.31
N ILE A 74 1.75 2.00 4.01
CA ILE A 74 2.96 1.31 3.56
C ILE A 74 4.23 2.05 3.99
N GLY A 75 4.20 3.39 4.03
CA GLY A 75 5.31 4.19 4.54
C GLY A 75 5.58 3.94 6.02
N GLY A 76 4.53 3.80 6.84
CA GLY A 76 4.65 3.42 8.24
C GLY A 76 5.21 2.02 8.43
N TYR A 77 4.76 1.06 7.63
CA TYR A 77 5.31 -0.29 7.61
C TYR A 77 6.82 -0.26 7.34
N PHE A 78 7.26 0.40 6.27
CA PHE A 78 8.69 0.50 5.96
C PHE A 78 9.48 1.26 7.02
N GLN A 79 8.92 2.31 7.62
CA GLN A 79 9.57 3.06 8.68
C GLN A 79 9.95 2.17 9.88
N LEU A 80 9.10 1.23 10.23
CA LEU A 80 9.35 0.27 11.31
C LEU A 80 10.23 -0.91 10.86
N ARG A 81 10.18 -1.25 9.57
CA ARG A 81 10.87 -2.43 9.04
C ARG A 81 12.32 -2.17 8.65
N LEU A 82 12.63 -0.99 8.10
CA LEU A 82 13.95 -0.64 7.58
C LEU A 82 15.09 -0.68 8.64
N PRO A 83 14.88 -0.26 9.91
CA PRO A 83 15.95 -0.33 10.92
C PRO A 83 16.41 -1.75 11.24
N SER A 84 15.55 -2.75 11.05
CA SER A 84 15.85 -4.16 11.36
C SER A 84 15.24 -5.11 10.33
N PRO A 85 15.71 -5.07 9.07
CA PRO A 85 15.06 -5.79 7.98
C PRO A 85 15.16 -7.32 8.11
N TYR A 86 16.15 -7.83 8.83
CA TYR A 86 16.41 -9.27 8.95
C TYR A 86 15.85 -9.90 10.23
N THR A 87 15.29 -9.11 11.13
CA THR A 87 14.68 -9.64 12.36
C THR A 87 13.15 -9.71 12.20
N PRO A 88 12.48 -10.72 12.79
CA PRO A 88 11.03 -10.78 12.81
C PRO A 88 10.45 -9.50 13.42
N PRO A 89 9.45 -8.85 12.77
CA PRO A 89 8.83 -7.66 13.33
C PRO A 89 7.96 -8.01 14.53
N SER A 90 7.82 -7.08 15.47
CA SER A 90 6.86 -7.16 16.58
C SER A 90 5.46 -6.68 16.22
N PHE A 91 5.22 -6.36 14.97
CA PHE A 91 3.95 -5.86 14.41
C PHE A 91 3.54 -6.73 13.22
N THR A 92 2.26 -6.67 12.86
CA THR A 92 1.72 -7.39 11.70
C THR A 92 1.36 -6.42 10.59
N ALA A 93 1.34 -6.89 9.34
CA ALA A 93 0.88 -6.06 8.22
C ALA A 93 -0.57 -5.58 8.41
N GLN A 94 -1.38 -6.32 9.15
CA GLN A 94 -2.77 -5.97 9.45
C GLN A 94 -2.91 -4.66 10.23
N ASP A 95 -1.91 -4.28 11.02
CA ASP A 95 -1.90 -3.02 11.77
C ASP A 95 -1.89 -1.79 10.84
N PHE A 96 -1.45 -1.98 9.59
CA PHE A 96 -1.36 -0.95 8.56
C PHE A 96 -2.50 -0.99 7.55
N LEU A 97 -3.32 -2.04 7.56
CA LEU A 97 -4.41 -2.19 6.61
C LEU A 97 -5.58 -1.25 6.95
N THR A 98 -6.24 -0.82 5.92
CA THR A 98 -7.48 -0.06 5.97
C THR A 98 -8.53 -0.83 5.17
N GLN A 99 -9.75 -0.92 5.68
CA GLN A 99 -10.89 -1.44 4.93
C GLN A 99 -11.64 -0.26 4.28
N PRO A 100 -11.49 -0.02 2.98
CA PRO A 100 -12.05 1.16 2.34
C PRO A 100 -13.58 1.20 2.43
N TYR A 101 -14.25 0.06 2.38
CA TYR A 101 -15.72 -0.04 2.51
C TYR A 101 -16.28 0.60 3.79
N LYS A 102 -15.48 0.72 4.85
CA LYS A 102 -15.92 1.43 6.08
C LYS A 102 -16.18 2.92 5.83
N TYR A 103 -15.51 3.50 4.86
CA TYR A 103 -15.55 4.93 4.51
C TYR A 103 -16.29 5.19 3.20
N ASN A 104 -16.19 4.27 2.25
CA ASN A 104 -16.79 4.37 0.92
C ASN A 104 -17.68 3.14 0.64
N LYS A 105 -18.99 3.29 0.81
CA LYS A 105 -19.97 2.22 0.59
C LYS A 105 -20.23 1.90 -0.87
N ASN A 106 -19.63 2.64 -1.80
CA ASN A 106 -19.82 2.44 -3.25
C ASN A 106 -18.85 1.41 -3.84
N ILE A 107 -17.94 0.87 -3.04
CA ILE A 107 -16.99 -0.17 -3.48
C ILE A 107 -17.26 -1.49 -2.76
N PRO A 108 -16.78 -2.62 -3.30
CA PRO A 108 -16.90 -3.93 -2.65
C PRO A 108 -16.23 -3.99 -1.27
N GLU A 109 -16.81 -4.78 -0.36
CA GLU A 109 -16.35 -4.90 1.03
C GLU A 109 -15.14 -5.84 1.21
N ASN A 110 -14.84 -6.67 0.20
CA ASN A 110 -13.77 -7.66 0.22
C ASN A 110 -12.39 -7.09 -0.14
N ILE A 111 -12.26 -5.75 -0.17
CA ILE A 111 -11.00 -5.04 -0.45
C ILE A 111 -10.37 -4.59 0.87
N ASP A 112 -9.12 -5.00 1.09
CA ASP A 112 -8.21 -4.44 2.09
C ASP A 112 -7.16 -3.57 1.39
N LEU A 113 -6.82 -2.42 1.96
CA LEU A 113 -5.93 -1.43 1.37
C LEU A 113 -4.75 -1.15 2.29
N LEU A 114 -3.54 -1.26 1.76
CA LEU A 114 -2.34 -0.68 2.32
C LEU A 114 -2.09 0.66 1.63
N CYS A 115 -2.42 1.74 2.34
CA CYS A 115 -2.42 3.10 1.77
C CYS A 115 -1.03 3.55 1.36
N GLY A 116 -0.95 4.30 0.26
CA GLY A 116 0.25 5.01 -0.17
C GLY A 116 0.67 6.12 0.80
N ASP A 117 1.94 6.53 0.71
CA ASP A 117 2.52 7.47 1.64
C ASP A 117 3.63 8.32 0.97
N PRO A 118 3.64 9.65 1.15
CA PRO A 118 4.71 10.52 0.65
C PRO A 118 6.11 10.11 1.13
N MET A 119 6.23 9.45 2.30
CA MET A 119 7.51 8.95 2.81
C MET A 119 8.17 7.90 1.92
N LEU A 120 7.43 7.29 0.98
CA LEU A 120 7.97 6.29 0.06
C LEU A 120 9.11 6.84 -0.80
N GLU A 121 9.13 8.12 -1.13
CA GLU A 121 10.25 8.72 -1.89
C GLU A 121 11.57 8.63 -1.12
N LEU A 122 11.55 8.97 0.17
CA LEU A 122 12.73 8.87 1.03
C LEU A 122 13.11 7.42 1.32
N GLN A 123 12.11 6.57 1.52
CA GLN A 123 12.31 5.15 1.84
C GLN A 123 12.84 4.36 0.65
N ALA A 124 12.46 4.71 -0.58
CA ALA A 124 13.00 4.08 -1.79
C ALA A 124 14.52 4.22 -1.87
N ASN A 125 15.06 5.38 -1.52
CA ASN A 125 16.51 5.61 -1.46
C ASN A 125 17.17 4.78 -0.36
N ALA A 126 16.57 4.71 0.82
CA ALA A 126 17.07 3.89 1.92
C ALA A 126 17.07 2.39 1.57
N ILE A 127 15.98 1.89 0.97
CA ILE A 127 15.87 0.50 0.52
C ILE A 127 16.93 0.19 -0.55
N SER A 128 17.10 1.09 -1.52
CA SER A 128 18.12 0.94 -2.57
C SER A 128 19.54 0.88 -1.97
N THR A 129 19.84 1.73 -1.00
CA THR A 129 21.12 1.72 -0.30
C THR A 129 21.36 0.41 0.45
N LEU A 130 20.35 -0.07 1.17
CA LEU A 130 20.43 -1.36 1.86
C LEU A 130 20.59 -2.53 0.89
N ALA A 131 19.89 -2.49 -0.26
CA ALA A 131 20.01 -3.51 -1.28
C ALA A 131 21.40 -3.55 -1.94
N ASN A 132 22.05 -2.38 -2.10
CA ASN A 132 23.39 -2.28 -2.68
C ASN A 132 24.51 -2.68 -1.70
N ASN A 133 24.26 -2.57 -0.39
CA ASN A 133 25.20 -2.93 0.67
C ASN A 133 24.86 -4.29 1.30
N GLN A 134 24.45 -5.25 0.52
CA GLN A 134 24.03 -6.56 1.02
C GLN A 134 25.17 -7.33 1.69
N ILE A 135 24.86 -7.93 2.82
CA ILE A 135 25.68 -8.99 3.39
C ILE A 135 25.57 -10.21 2.47
N PRO A 136 26.70 -10.85 2.04
CA PRO A 136 26.65 -12.03 1.21
C PRO A 136 25.69 -13.10 1.78
N GLY A 137 24.79 -13.61 0.94
CA GLY A 137 23.80 -14.62 1.34
C GLY A 137 22.47 -14.05 1.88
N THR A 138 22.30 -12.73 1.94
CA THR A 138 21.04 -12.09 2.33
C THR A 138 20.38 -11.42 1.12
N ASN A 139 19.04 -11.36 1.13
CA ASN A 139 18.26 -10.62 0.14
C ASN A 139 17.37 -9.62 0.87
N THR A 140 17.80 -8.36 0.86
CA THR A 140 17.13 -7.26 1.58
C THR A 140 15.70 -7.04 1.10
N TRP A 141 15.43 -7.17 -0.21
CA TRP A 141 14.10 -7.02 -0.76
C TRP A 141 13.15 -8.10 -0.23
N ILE A 142 13.59 -9.36 -0.26
CA ILE A 142 12.82 -10.48 0.29
C ILE A 142 12.58 -10.25 1.78
N ALA A 143 13.61 -9.91 2.55
CA ALA A 143 13.49 -9.69 3.99
C ALA A 143 12.52 -8.54 4.37
N ILE A 144 12.37 -7.51 3.51
CA ILE A 144 11.45 -6.40 3.75
C ILE A 144 10.02 -6.76 3.32
N ILE A 145 9.85 -7.50 2.23
CA ILE A 145 8.54 -7.74 1.59
C ILE A 145 7.84 -8.99 2.10
N ASP A 146 8.59 -10.05 2.46
CA ASP A 146 8.03 -11.35 2.87
C ASP A 146 7.04 -11.28 4.05
N TRP A 147 7.05 -10.19 4.82
CA TRP A 147 6.14 -10.00 5.94
C TRP A 147 4.86 -9.21 5.59
N ILE A 148 4.73 -8.78 4.34
CA ILE A 148 3.49 -8.15 3.83
C ILE A 148 2.53 -9.22 3.32
N PHE A 149 3.03 -10.34 2.87
CA PHE A 149 2.32 -11.45 2.25
C PHE A 149 2.41 -12.72 3.10
#